data_a7a104e93a2acd631e803f6cb1348153
#
_entry.id   a7a104e93a2acd631e803f6cb1348153
#
_cell.length_a   1.000
_cell.length_b   1.000
_cell.length_c   1.000
_cell.angle_alpha   90.00
_cell.angle_beta   90.00
_cell.angle_gamma   90.00
#
_symmetry.space_group_name_H-M   'P 1'
#
loop_
_entity.id
_entity.type
_entity.pdbx_description
1 polymer ?
#
loop_
_entity_poly.entity_id
_entity_poly.type
_entity_poly.pdbx_seq_one_letter_code
_entity_poly.pdbx_strand_id
1 'polypeptide(L)'
;MKIEYRKGDLFSTDITAIVHGCNAQGVMGSGVAKIIREKYPTAYERYVSEYNLTNHLKLGHVIPVPCGDRVNDPDNFKIIINAITQDFFGRDGKRYVSYDAIADSMNIINRFFEVYGISEIAMPQIGAGLGNGDWSVIAAIIESELVNVKPVVYTLE
;
A
#
# COMPACT_ATOMS: atom_id res chain seq x y z
N MET A 1 -0.91 2.65 -16.56
CA MET A 1 -0.97 1.23 -16.98
C MET A 1 -2.25 0.61 -16.45
N LYS A 2 -2.93 -0.19 -17.26
CA LYS A 2 -4.19 -0.80 -16.84
C LYS A 2 -4.02 -1.75 -15.65
N ILE A 3 -4.98 -1.69 -14.72
CA ILE A 3 -5.02 -2.61 -13.59
C ILE A 3 -5.38 -4.02 -14.07
N GLU A 4 -4.61 -5.01 -13.62
CA GLU A 4 -5.00 -6.41 -13.71
C GLU A 4 -5.73 -6.78 -12.41
N TYR A 5 -6.93 -7.32 -12.53
CA TYR A 5 -7.70 -7.76 -11.36
C TYR A 5 -7.54 -9.27 -11.18
N ARG A 6 -7.26 -9.69 -9.95
CA ARG A 6 -7.19 -11.10 -9.56
C ARG A 6 -8.12 -11.36 -8.38
N LYS A 7 -8.87 -12.45 -8.46
CA LYS A 7 -9.66 -12.93 -7.31
C LYS A 7 -8.76 -13.77 -6.41
N GLY A 8 -8.87 -13.56 -5.11
CA GLY A 8 -8.14 -14.36 -4.14
C GLY A 8 -7.52 -13.53 -3.03
N ASP A 9 -6.69 -14.21 -2.23
CA ASP A 9 -6.01 -13.61 -1.10
C ASP A 9 -4.77 -12.85 -1.56
N LEU A 10 -4.73 -11.54 -1.27
CA LEU A 10 -3.57 -10.70 -1.52
C LEU A 10 -2.28 -11.29 -0.94
N PHE A 11 -2.37 -11.91 0.24
CA PHE A 11 -1.20 -12.42 0.96
C PHE A 11 -0.70 -13.77 0.40
N SER A 12 -1.40 -14.34 -0.56
CA SER A 12 -0.96 -15.52 -1.31
C SER A 12 -0.31 -15.15 -2.65
N THR A 13 -0.12 -13.86 -2.91
CA THR A 13 0.49 -13.39 -4.17
C THR A 13 1.92 -13.86 -4.32
N ASP A 14 2.33 -14.15 -5.56
CA ASP A 14 3.72 -14.39 -5.94
C ASP A 14 4.48 -13.09 -6.23
N ILE A 15 3.78 -11.97 -6.30
CA ILE A 15 4.38 -10.65 -6.52
C ILE A 15 5.14 -10.21 -5.26
N THR A 16 6.39 -9.80 -5.44
CA THR A 16 7.27 -9.44 -4.32
C THR A 16 6.83 -8.17 -3.60
N ALA A 17 6.40 -7.15 -4.34
CA ALA A 17 6.01 -5.86 -3.76
C ALA A 17 4.52 -5.81 -3.49
N ILE A 18 4.14 -5.56 -2.24
CA ILE A 18 2.75 -5.41 -1.80
C ILE A 18 2.56 -3.99 -1.29
N VAL A 19 1.57 -3.28 -1.84
CA VAL A 19 1.22 -1.91 -1.43
C VAL A 19 -0.08 -1.92 -0.66
N HIS A 20 -0.13 -1.20 0.45
CA HIS A 20 -1.37 -0.98 1.18
C HIS A 20 -1.47 0.47 1.67
N GLY A 21 -2.70 0.91 1.91
CA GLY A 21 -2.97 2.26 2.41
C GLY A 21 -2.87 2.35 3.92
N CYS A 22 -2.20 3.39 4.40
CA CYS A 22 -2.01 3.65 5.82
C CYS A 22 -2.53 5.04 6.18
N ASN A 23 -2.88 5.23 7.46
CA ASN A 23 -3.17 6.56 7.99
C ASN A 23 -1.88 7.26 8.45
N ALA A 24 -1.98 8.56 8.70
CA ALA A 24 -0.86 9.39 9.15
C ALA A 24 -0.67 9.37 10.68
N GLN A 25 -1.44 8.57 11.42
CA GLN A 25 -1.52 8.57 12.88
C GLN A 25 -0.74 7.45 13.57
N GLY A 26 -0.01 6.63 12.82
CA GLY A 26 0.81 5.56 13.41
C GLY A 26 0.02 4.32 13.84
N VAL A 27 -1.17 4.09 13.32
CA VAL A 27 -2.07 3.01 13.75
C VAL A 27 -2.38 2.04 12.61
N MET A 28 -2.09 0.77 12.82
CA MET A 28 -2.48 -0.35 11.95
C MET A 28 -3.43 -1.29 12.68
N GLY A 29 -4.62 -0.82 12.98
CA GLY A 29 -5.56 -1.53 13.85
C GLY A 29 -6.70 -2.28 13.16
N SER A 30 -6.86 -2.13 11.84
CA SER A 30 -8.01 -2.68 11.11
C SER A 30 -7.68 -3.06 9.68
N GLY A 31 -8.49 -3.95 9.10
CA GLY A 31 -8.43 -4.32 7.69
C GLY A 31 -7.09 -4.91 7.27
N VAL A 32 -6.68 -4.59 6.05
CA VAL A 32 -5.41 -5.08 5.48
C VAL A 32 -4.21 -4.66 6.33
N ALA A 33 -4.21 -3.43 6.87
CA ALA A 33 -3.11 -2.94 7.70
C ALA A 33 -2.90 -3.81 8.95
N LYS A 34 -3.98 -4.28 9.59
CA LYS A 34 -3.88 -5.20 10.73
C LYS A 34 -3.21 -6.51 10.33
N ILE A 35 -3.55 -7.07 9.18
CA ILE A 35 -2.94 -8.31 8.68
C ILE A 35 -1.45 -8.07 8.38
N ILE A 36 -1.10 -6.94 7.77
CA ILE A 36 0.30 -6.55 7.53
C ILE A 36 1.07 -6.51 8.85
N ARG A 37 0.52 -5.87 9.88
CA ARG A 37 1.14 -5.79 11.19
C ARG A 37 1.42 -7.18 11.78
N GLU A 38 0.50 -8.12 11.60
CA GLU A 38 0.63 -9.48 12.12
C GLU A 38 1.62 -10.33 11.31
N LYS A 39 1.57 -10.25 9.98
CA LYS A 39 2.41 -11.07 9.08
C LYS A 39 3.79 -10.46 8.82
N TYR A 40 3.89 -9.15 8.81
CA TYR A 40 5.11 -8.41 8.47
C TYR A 40 5.41 -7.35 9.54
N PRO A 41 5.75 -7.79 10.76
CA PRO A 41 5.95 -6.86 11.89
C PRO A 41 7.02 -5.81 11.61
N THR A 42 8.04 -6.11 10.81
CA THR A 42 9.07 -5.15 10.42
C THR A 42 8.46 -3.96 9.67
N ALA A 43 7.47 -4.20 8.82
CA ALA A 43 6.79 -3.12 8.10
C ALA A 43 6.04 -2.18 9.06
N TYR A 44 5.38 -2.74 10.06
CA TYR A 44 4.70 -1.99 11.10
C TYR A 44 5.70 -1.19 11.97
N GLU A 45 6.77 -1.82 12.41
CA GLU A 45 7.80 -1.19 13.25
C GLU A 45 8.42 0.01 12.54
N ARG A 46 8.73 -0.10 11.27
CA ARG A 46 9.28 0.99 10.47
C ARG A 46 8.28 2.14 10.32
N TYR A 47 7.03 1.84 10.07
CA TYR A 47 5.96 2.82 9.96
C TYR A 47 5.77 3.58 11.27
N VAL A 48 5.73 2.88 12.41
CA VAL A 48 5.62 3.50 13.74
C VAL A 48 6.87 4.32 14.08
N SER A 49 8.05 3.81 13.72
CA SER A 49 9.32 4.53 13.94
C SER A 49 9.33 5.87 13.24
N GLU A 50 8.89 5.94 11.99
CA GLU A 50 8.81 7.20 11.26
C GLU A 50 7.72 8.13 11.84
N TYR A 51 6.59 7.57 12.26
CA TYR A 51 5.55 8.35 12.96
C TYR A 51 6.11 8.99 14.24
N ASN A 52 6.87 8.24 15.04
CA ASN A 52 7.41 8.74 16.32
C ASN A 52 8.41 9.88 16.14
N LEU A 53 9.06 9.99 14.97
CA LEU A 53 9.96 11.10 14.68
C LEU A 53 9.23 12.44 14.46
N THR A 54 7.99 12.39 13.95
CA THR A 54 7.28 13.59 13.52
C THR A 54 5.91 13.77 14.20
N ASN A 55 5.39 12.73 14.87
CA ASN A 55 4.02 12.64 15.44
C ASN A 55 2.91 12.79 14.39
N HIS A 56 3.25 12.82 13.10
CA HIS A 56 2.32 12.89 12.00
C HIS A 56 3.05 12.58 10.70
N LEU A 57 2.55 11.61 9.95
CA LEU A 57 3.14 11.26 8.66
C LEU A 57 2.53 12.12 7.55
N LYS A 58 3.35 12.47 6.57
CA LYS A 58 2.91 13.28 5.46
C LYS A 58 2.03 12.47 4.50
N LEU A 59 0.88 13.00 4.13
CA LEU A 59 0.03 12.43 3.10
C LEU A 59 0.78 12.32 1.77
N GLY A 60 0.66 11.17 1.11
CA GLY A 60 1.37 10.87 -0.12
C GLY A 60 2.76 10.28 0.07
N HIS A 61 3.28 10.27 1.29
CA HIS A 61 4.57 9.64 1.62
C HIS A 61 4.48 8.12 1.47
N VAL A 62 5.59 7.50 1.11
CA VAL A 62 5.69 6.07 0.89
C VAL A 62 6.86 5.50 1.67
N ILE A 63 6.62 4.43 2.42
CA ILE A 63 7.62 3.76 3.25
C ILE A 63 7.79 2.32 2.77
N PRO A 64 8.72 2.05 1.85
CA PRO A 64 9.00 0.67 1.42
C PRO A 64 9.87 -0.04 2.47
N VAL A 65 9.47 -1.26 2.83
CA VAL A 65 10.16 -2.03 3.88
C VAL A 65 10.41 -3.45 3.37
N PRO A 66 11.68 -3.86 3.19
CA PRO A 66 11.99 -5.26 2.88
C PRO A 66 11.70 -6.13 4.12
N CYS A 67 10.99 -7.23 3.91
CA CYS A 67 10.56 -8.15 4.95
C CYS A 67 10.97 -9.58 4.58
N GLY A 68 11.69 -10.25 5.47
CA GLY A 68 12.17 -11.61 5.25
C GLY A 68 13.61 -11.68 4.76
N ASP A 69 14.03 -12.88 4.37
CA ASP A 69 15.38 -13.15 3.91
C ASP A 69 15.39 -13.39 2.41
N ARG A 70 15.85 -12.41 1.67
CA ARG A 70 15.87 -12.44 0.20
C ARG A 70 16.79 -13.54 -0.35
N VAL A 71 17.86 -13.85 0.36
CA VAL A 71 18.89 -14.79 -0.10
C VAL A 71 18.52 -16.24 0.23
N ASN A 72 18.14 -16.48 1.48
CA ASN A 72 17.91 -17.86 1.97
C ASN A 72 16.46 -18.32 1.84
N ASP A 73 15.51 -17.38 1.75
CA ASP A 73 14.08 -17.68 1.65
C ASP A 73 13.40 -16.70 0.67
N PRO A 74 13.80 -16.74 -0.63
CA PRO A 74 13.31 -15.77 -1.60
C PRO A 74 11.80 -15.86 -1.85
N ASP A 75 11.18 -17.02 -1.67
CA ASP A 75 9.76 -17.21 -1.93
C ASP A 75 8.87 -16.50 -0.90
N ASN A 76 9.37 -16.32 0.33
CA ASN A 76 8.66 -15.62 1.40
C ASN A 76 9.14 -14.16 1.56
N PHE A 77 10.13 -13.74 0.80
CA PHE A 77 10.60 -12.36 0.83
C PHE A 77 9.56 -11.45 0.18
N LYS A 78 9.19 -10.37 0.90
CA LYS A 78 8.29 -9.33 0.38
C LYS A 78 8.87 -7.95 0.64
N ILE A 79 8.53 -7.02 -0.24
CA ILE A 79 8.73 -5.59 0.02
C ILE A 79 7.34 -5.03 0.31
N ILE A 80 7.11 -4.64 1.54
CA ILE A 80 5.83 -4.03 1.96
C ILE A 80 5.95 -2.53 1.78
N ILE A 81 5.07 -1.96 0.99
CA ILE A 81 5.05 -0.53 0.68
C ILE A 81 3.90 0.10 1.44
N ASN A 82 4.23 0.82 2.52
CA ASN A 82 3.25 1.57 3.31
C ASN A 82 3.02 2.92 2.64
N ALA A 83 1.87 3.10 2.00
CA ALA A 83 1.50 4.35 1.36
C ALA A 83 0.57 5.15 2.29
N ILE A 84 0.96 6.37 2.61
CA ILE A 84 0.17 7.23 3.51
C ILE A 84 -0.93 7.90 2.69
N THR A 85 -2.12 7.30 2.71
CA THR A 85 -3.22 7.67 1.83
C THR A 85 -4.36 8.38 2.54
N GLN A 86 -4.32 8.47 3.87
CA GLN A 86 -5.33 9.15 4.65
C GLN A 86 -4.74 9.71 5.94
N ASP A 87 -5.33 10.81 6.45
CA ASP A 87 -4.88 11.43 7.69
C ASP A 87 -5.40 10.65 8.90
N PHE A 88 -6.70 10.63 9.10
CA PHE A 88 -7.37 9.92 10.18
C PHE A 88 -8.01 8.61 9.71
N PHE A 89 -8.69 7.96 10.60
CA PHE A 89 -9.42 6.71 10.38
C PHE A 89 -10.70 6.67 11.21
N GLY A 90 -11.63 5.82 10.83
CA GLY A 90 -12.90 5.66 11.55
C GLY A 90 -13.82 4.71 10.81
N ARG A 91 -14.99 4.46 11.43
CA ARG A 91 -16.03 3.56 10.89
C ARG A 91 -17.39 4.25 10.80
N ASP A 92 -17.40 5.57 10.68
CA ASP A 92 -18.60 6.41 10.69
C ASP A 92 -19.13 6.70 9.27
N GLY A 93 -18.57 6.07 8.24
CA GLY A 93 -18.99 6.24 6.86
C GLY A 93 -18.43 7.47 6.15
N LYS A 94 -17.63 8.27 6.82
CA LYS A 94 -16.94 9.40 6.18
C LYS A 94 -15.83 8.91 5.25
N ARG A 95 -15.52 9.70 4.22
CA ARG A 95 -14.36 9.44 3.39
C ARG A 95 -13.11 9.89 4.12
N TYR A 96 -12.22 8.96 4.42
CA TYR A 96 -10.92 9.24 5.03
C TYR A 96 -9.78 9.27 4.01
N VAL A 97 -9.89 8.50 2.90
CA VAL A 97 -8.86 8.48 1.88
C VAL A 97 -8.74 9.85 1.18
N SER A 98 -7.52 10.27 0.93
CA SER A 98 -7.20 11.44 0.11
C SER A 98 -6.85 10.99 -1.30
N TYR A 99 -7.60 11.43 -2.30
CA TYR A 99 -7.29 11.11 -3.70
C TYR A 99 -5.95 11.72 -4.14
N ASP A 100 -5.63 12.92 -3.66
CA ASP A 100 -4.32 13.55 -3.94
C ASP A 100 -3.17 12.72 -3.34
N ALA A 101 -3.36 12.18 -2.14
CA ALA A 101 -2.37 11.32 -1.50
C ALA A 101 -2.18 10.00 -2.27
N ILE A 102 -3.25 9.42 -2.81
CA ILE A 102 -3.16 8.25 -3.70
C ILE A 102 -2.31 8.62 -4.92
N ALA A 103 -2.59 9.73 -5.58
CA ALA A 103 -1.84 10.18 -6.76
C ALA A 103 -0.35 10.37 -6.43
N ASP A 104 -0.05 11.08 -5.35
CA ASP A 104 1.33 11.36 -4.94
C ASP A 104 2.09 10.07 -4.61
N SER A 105 1.47 9.16 -3.85
CA SER A 105 2.12 7.89 -3.50
C SER A 105 2.35 7.02 -4.73
N MET A 106 1.40 6.94 -5.65
CA MET A 106 1.58 6.16 -6.88
C MET A 106 2.64 6.76 -7.79
N ASN A 107 2.76 8.09 -7.84
CA ASN A 107 3.82 8.76 -8.57
C ASN A 107 5.21 8.37 -8.03
N ILE A 108 5.36 8.29 -6.71
CA ILE A 108 6.60 7.84 -6.07
C ILE A 108 6.87 6.37 -6.40
N ILE A 109 5.86 5.51 -6.26
CA ILE A 109 5.98 4.06 -6.53
C ILE A 109 6.36 3.81 -7.99
N ASN A 110 5.85 4.61 -8.93
CA ASN A 110 6.20 4.46 -10.33
C ASN A 110 7.71 4.58 -10.60
N ARG A 111 8.42 5.33 -9.76
CA ARG A 111 9.88 5.47 -9.86
C ARG A 111 10.64 4.26 -9.34
N PHE A 112 9.99 3.38 -8.61
CA PHE A 112 10.61 2.17 -8.06
C PHE A 112 11.04 1.18 -9.14
N PHE A 113 10.49 1.29 -10.35
CA PHE A 113 10.99 0.54 -11.49
C PHE A 113 12.47 0.85 -11.76
N GLU A 114 12.83 2.13 -11.80
CA GLU A 114 14.21 2.55 -12.07
C GLU A 114 15.13 2.37 -10.87
N VAL A 115 14.62 2.63 -9.65
CA VAL A 115 15.44 2.65 -8.43
C VAL A 115 15.64 1.26 -7.86
N TYR A 116 14.60 0.42 -7.86
CA TYR A 116 14.62 -0.89 -7.20
C TYR A 116 14.36 -2.07 -8.14
N GLY A 117 14.12 -1.81 -9.42
CA GLY A 117 13.77 -2.87 -10.38
C GLY A 117 12.37 -3.47 -10.16
N ILE A 118 11.49 -2.79 -9.46
CA ILE A 118 10.11 -3.24 -9.22
C ILE A 118 9.30 -2.97 -10.49
N SER A 119 8.81 -4.04 -11.14
CA SER A 119 8.02 -3.95 -12.37
C SER A 119 6.54 -4.16 -12.17
N GLU A 120 6.14 -4.75 -11.04
CA GLU A 120 4.73 -4.97 -10.70
C GLU A 120 4.52 -4.90 -9.20
N ILE A 121 3.31 -4.49 -8.80
CA ILE A 121 2.90 -4.39 -7.41
C ILE A 121 1.54 -5.06 -7.23
N ALA A 122 1.37 -5.73 -6.10
CA ALA A 122 0.09 -6.28 -5.67
C ALA A 122 -0.53 -5.35 -4.63
N MET A 123 -1.83 -5.14 -4.69
CA MET A 123 -2.53 -4.28 -3.75
C MET A 123 -3.98 -4.72 -3.57
N PRO A 124 -4.60 -4.36 -2.45
CA PRO A 124 -6.06 -4.46 -2.32
C PRO A 124 -6.71 -3.28 -3.03
N GLN A 125 -8.02 -3.14 -2.95
CA GLN A 125 -8.71 -1.93 -3.40
C GLN A 125 -8.44 -0.78 -2.42
N ILE A 126 -7.23 -0.24 -2.51
CA ILE A 126 -6.71 0.80 -1.62
C ILE A 126 -7.70 1.96 -1.51
N GLY A 127 -7.98 2.36 -0.27
CA GLY A 127 -8.81 3.53 0.02
C GLY A 127 -10.30 3.32 -0.12
N ALA A 128 -10.75 2.19 -0.69
CA ALA A 128 -12.17 1.92 -0.94
C ALA A 128 -12.86 1.16 0.21
N GLY A 129 -12.11 0.51 1.09
CA GLY A 129 -12.65 -0.16 2.27
C GLY A 129 -12.97 0.84 3.40
N LEU A 130 -12.23 0.77 4.50
CA LEU A 130 -12.43 1.68 5.64
C LEU A 130 -12.13 3.15 5.30
N GLY A 131 -11.30 3.41 4.27
CA GLY A 131 -11.07 4.76 3.78
C GLY A 131 -12.28 5.37 3.07
N ASN A 132 -13.23 4.56 2.68
CA ASN A 132 -14.53 4.91 2.12
C ASN A 132 -14.46 5.76 0.84
N GLY A 133 -13.41 5.56 0.04
CA GLY A 133 -13.27 6.20 -1.25
C GLY A 133 -14.05 5.50 -2.36
N ASP A 134 -14.26 6.22 -3.45
CA ASP A 134 -14.86 5.65 -4.67
C ASP A 134 -13.77 4.91 -5.45
N TRP A 135 -13.91 3.59 -5.60
CA TRP A 135 -12.91 2.79 -6.29
C TRP A 135 -12.73 3.20 -7.75
N SER A 136 -13.79 3.61 -8.42
CA SER A 136 -13.66 4.04 -9.82
C SER A 136 -12.73 5.26 -9.98
N VAL A 137 -12.77 6.17 -9.01
CA VAL A 137 -11.87 7.33 -8.95
C VAL A 137 -10.44 6.89 -8.64
N ILE A 138 -10.28 6.06 -7.63
CA ILE A 138 -8.96 5.56 -7.20
C ILE A 138 -8.30 4.74 -8.31
N ALA A 139 -9.05 3.86 -8.96
CA ALA A 139 -8.54 3.05 -10.08
C ALA A 139 -8.04 3.92 -11.23
N ALA A 140 -8.78 4.97 -11.57
CA ALA A 140 -8.36 5.91 -12.62
C ALA A 140 -7.05 6.63 -12.26
N ILE A 141 -6.88 7.02 -11.00
CA ILE A 141 -5.65 7.64 -10.49
C ILE A 141 -4.48 6.66 -10.60
N ILE A 142 -4.66 5.43 -10.13
CA ILE A 142 -3.62 4.39 -10.18
C ILE A 142 -3.18 4.15 -11.62
N GLU A 143 -4.11 3.97 -12.53
CA GLU A 143 -3.80 3.72 -13.94
C GLU A 143 -3.11 4.91 -14.60
N SER A 144 -3.45 6.13 -14.20
CA SER A 144 -2.82 7.36 -14.72
C SER A 144 -1.37 7.52 -14.23
N GLU A 145 -1.11 7.24 -12.95
CA GLU A 145 0.20 7.48 -12.34
C GLU A 145 1.20 6.35 -12.59
N LEU A 146 0.74 5.10 -12.63
CA LEU A 146 1.61 3.94 -12.83
C LEU A 146 1.78 3.63 -14.33
N VAL A 147 2.84 4.16 -14.92
CA VAL A 147 3.18 3.95 -16.34
C VAL A 147 4.32 2.94 -16.54
N ASN A 148 5.17 2.73 -15.54
CA ASN A 148 6.30 1.82 -15.59
C ASN A 148 6.13 0.59 -14.67
N VAL A 149 5.19 0.64 -13.74
CA VAL A 149 4.92 -0.41 -12.77
C VAL A 149 3.50 -0.93 -12.99
N LYS A 150 3.37 -2.23 -13.16
CA LYS A 150 2.06 -2.85 -13.40
C LYS A 150 1.28 -3.00 -12.09
N PRO A 151 0.09 -2.40 -11.98
CA PRO A 151 -0.76 -2.61 -10.81
C PRO A 151 -1.58 -3.89 -10.95
N VAL A 152 -1.52 -4.73 -9.92
CA VAL A 152 -2.32 -5.95 -9.80
C VAL A 152 -3.17 -5.82 -8.54
N VAL A 153 -4.48 -5.77 -8.71
CA VAL A 153 -5.43 -5.58 -7.61
C VAL A 153 -6.11 -6.90 -7.28
N TYR A 154 -6.01 -7.29 -6.02
CA TYR A 154 -6.65 -8.50 -5.50
C TYR A 154 -7.99 -8.16 -4.88
N THR A 155 -9.01 -8.92 -5.24
CA THR A 155 -10.35 -8.86 -4.66
C THR A 155 -10.74 -10.25 -4.15
N LEU A 156 -11.51 -10.29 -3.07
CA LEU A 156 -12.00 -11.56 -2.51
C LEU A 156 -13.14 -12.16 -3.32
N GLU A 157 -13.76 -11.34 -4.17
CA GLU A 157 -14.88 -11.77 -5.02
C GLU A 157 -14.68 -11.42 -6.47
#